data_19ed1ea43e429ba8a95270ee0d5bcd10
#
_entry.id   19ed1ea43e429ba8a95270ee0d5bcd10
#
_cell.length_a   1.000
_cell.length_b   1.000
_cell.length_c   1.000
_cell.angle_alpha   90.00
_cell.angle_beta   90.00
_cell.angle_gamma   90.00
#
_symmetry.space_group_name_H-M   'P 1'
#
loop_
_entity.id
_entity.type
_entity.pdbx_description
1 polymer ?
#
loop_
_entity_poly.entity_id
_entity_poly.type
_entity_poly.pdbx_seq_one_letter_code
_entity_poly.pdbx_strand_id
1 'polypeptide(L)'
;MSTITFTRIDARGPGATGLNPALHDPADVILEGAKAPHALNAYSDATNMLSAGVWQCDAGTLKLADLPIHEVCVLIEGEVVITSDDGRSERYAAGDAFILHKGFSGTWHMPVATKKYSIVYCG
;
A
#
# COMPACT_ATOMS: atom_id res chain seq x y z
N MET A 1 12.77 -26.55 -17.22
CA MET A 1 11.35 -26.36 -17.56
C MET A 1 10.73 -25.44 -16.53
N SER A 2 10.09 -24.39 -16.99
CA SER A 2 9.39 -23.50 -16.08
C SER A 2 8.04 -24.08 -15.69
N THR A 3 7.66 -23.86 -14.45
CA THR A 3 6.37 -24.28 -13.92
C THR A 3 5.53 -23.05 -13.63
N ILE A 4 4.31 -23.01 -14.18
CA ILE A 4 3.35 -22.00 -13.78
C ILE A 4 2.87 -22.35 -12.37
N THR A 5 2.98 -21.42 -11.46
CA THR A 5 2.73 -21.68 -10.06
C THR A 5 1.85 -20.59 -9.43
N PHE A 6 1.77 -20.61 -8.13
CA PHE A 6 1.01 -19.64 -7.35
C PHE A 6 1.80 -19.26 -6.09
N THR A 7 1.55 -18.06 -5.60
CA THR A 7 2.23 -17.52 -4.42
C THR A 7 1.18 -16.98 -3.46
N ARG A 8 1.30 -17.34 -2.19
CA ARG A 8 0.45 -16.78 -1.14
C ARG A 8 0.96 -15.39 -0.77
N ILE A 9 0.03 -14.46 -0.62
CA ILE A 9 0.32 -13.18 0.03
C ILE A 9 -0.15 -13.31 1.47
N ASP A 10 0.79 -13.55 2.40
CA ASP A 10 0.45 -13.75 3.82
C ASP A 10 0.43 -12.40 4.53
N ALA A 11 -0.75 -12.00 4.98
CA ALA A 11 -0.95 -10.71 5.64
C ALA A 11 -0.21 -10.59 6.97
N ARG A 12 0.19 -11.71 7.57
CA ARG A 12 0.95 -11.73 8.82
C ARG A 12 2.46 -11.78 8.61
N GLY A 13 2.90 -11.92 7.35
CA GLY A 13 4.29 -12.12 6.99
C GLY A 13 4.74 -13.57 7.16
N PRO A 14 5.91 -13.91 6.63
CA PRO A 14 6.45 -15.28 6.71
C PRO A 14 7.03 -15.54 8.10
N GLY A 15 6.66 -16.66 8.68
CA GLY A 15 7.25 -17.14 9.93
C GLY A 15 6.82 -16.32 11.16
N ALA A 16 7.64 -16.40 12.22
CA ALA A 16 7.31 -15.83 13.52
C ALA A 16 7.59 -14.33 13.63
N THR A 17 8.36 -13.75 12.72
CA THR A 17 8.81 -12.36 12.81
C THR A 17 7.84 -11.36 12.20
N GLY A 18 6.84 -11.82 11.46
CA GLY A 18 5.86 -10.94 10.84
C GLY A 18 6.41 -10.17 9.65
N LEU A 19 5.87 -8.96 9.43
CA LEU A 19 6.33 -8.08 8.36
C LEU A 19 7.65 -7.42 8.75
N ASN A 20 8.44 -7.05 7.74
CA ASN A 20 9.73 -6.39 7.96
C ASN A 20 9.55 -4.87 8.10
N PRO A 21 10.37 -4.20 8.93
CA PRO A 21 10.43 -2.74 8.92
C PRO A 21 10.69 -2.23 7.50
N ALA A 22 10.02 -1.16 7.14
CA ALA A 22 10.11 -0.57 5.81
C ALA A 22 10.30 0.94 5.90
N LEU A 23 10.64 1.55 4.77
CA LEU A 23 10.70 2.99 4.62
C LEU A 23 9.50 3.44 3.80
N HIS A 24 9.03 4.66 4.03
CA HIS A 24 8.10 5.30 3.12
C HIS A 24 8.79 5.56 1.77
N ASP A 25 7.99 5.60 0.70
CA ASP A 25 8.49 6.03 -0.59
C ASP A 25 9.10 7.43 -0.45
N PRO A 26 10.31 7.70 -0.97
CA PRO A 26 10.94 9.02 -0.87
C PRO A 26 10.12 10.15 -1.47
N ALA A 27 9.22 9.84 -2.42
CA ALA A 27 8.33 10.83 -3.01
C ALA A 27 7.16 11.22 -2.10
N ASP A 28 6.86 10.41 -1.08
CA ASP A 28 5.78 10.70 -0.15
C ASP A 28 6.24 11.68 0.92
N VAL A 29 5.37 12.60 1.30
CA VAL A 29 5.62 13.55 2.38
C VAL A 29 4.81 13.14 3.60
N ILE A 30 5.47 12.93 4.73
CA ILE A 30 4.80 12.64 5.99
C ILE A 30 4.29 13.97 6.55
N LEU A 31 2.95 14.12 6.61
CA LEU A 31 2.33 15.32 7.18
C LEU A 31 2.11 15.17 8.68
N GLU A 32 1.79 13.96 9.14
CA GLU A 32 1.47 13.67 10.53
C GLU A 32 1.62 12.17 10.76
N GLY A 33 2.14 11.76 11.93
CA GLY A 33 2.19 10.36 12.34
C GLY A 33 2.82 9.45 11.29
N ALA A 34 2.08 8.43 10.88
CA ALA A 34 2.47 7.45 9.86
C ALA A 34 3.84 6.81 10.15
N LYS A 35 4.06 6.46 11.41
CA LYS A 35 5.31 5.89 11.89
C LYS A 35 5.35 4.39 11.71
N ALA A 36 6.55 3.83 11.81
CA ALA A 36 6.80 2.39 11.84
C ALA A 36 6.14 1.65 10.67
N PRO A 37 6.35 2.06 9.40
CA PRO A 37 5.84 1.26 8.29
C PRO A 37 6.54 -0.09 8.25
N HIS A 38 5.76 -1.14 7.97
CA HIS A 38 6.25 -2.50 7.80
C HIS A 38 5.67 -3.05 6.50
N ALA A 39 6.42 -3.90 5.84
CA ALA A 39 5.99 -4.44 4.56
C ALA A 39 6.57 -5.83 4.29
N LEU A 40 5.93 -6.51 3.36
CA LEU A 40 6.41 -7.75 2.78
C LEU A 40 6.20 -7.65 1.27
N ASN A 41 7.25 -7.88 0.48
CA ASN A 41 7.08 -8.12 -0.94
C ASN A 41 6.94 -9.63 -1.14
N ALA A 42 5.73 -10.08 -1.49
CA ALA A 42 5.47 -11.50 -1.70
C ALA A 42 5.91 -11.96 -3.10
N TYR A 43 5.85 -11.07 -4.08
CA TYR A 43 6.16 -11.42 -5.47
C TYR A 43 6.52 -10.16 -6.27
N SER A 44 7.51 -10.32 -7.14
CA SER A 44 7.76 -9.39 -8.24
C SER A 44 7.99 -10.22 -9.49
N ASP A 45 7.39 -9.82 -10.61
CA ASP A 45 7.64 -10.54 -11.87
C ASP A 45 9.03 -10.24 -12.41
N ALA A 46 9.43 -10.97 -13.47
CA ALA A 46 10.78 -10.85 -14.02
C ALA A 46 11.08 -9.45 -14.57
N THR A 47 10.06 -8.69 -14.96
CA THR A 47 10.22 -7.32 -15.46
C THR A 47 10.26 -6.29 -14.33
N ASN A 48 9.90 -6.66 -13.12
CA ASN A 48 9.68 -5.77 -11.98
C ASN A 48 8.56 -4.73 -12.21
N MET A 49 7.74 -4.91 -13.22
CA MET A 49 6.60 -4.01 -13.47
C MET A 49 5.41 -4.37 -12.60
N LEU A 50 5.26 -5.65 -12.25
CA LEU A 50 4.21 -6.12 -11.37
C LEU A 50 4.81 -6.58 -10.05
N SER A 51 4.29 -6.09 -8.95
CA SER A 51 4.65 -6.61 -7.63
C SER A 51 3.41 -6.68 -6.73
N ALA A 52 3.47 -7.54 -5.74
CA ALA A 52 2.36 -7.74 -4.81
C ALA A 52 2.90 -8.04 -3.41
N GLY A 53 2.27 -7.47 -2.41
CA GLY A 53 2.69 -7.66 -1.04
C GLY A 53 1.71 -7.13 -0.02
N VAL A 54 2.24 -6.86 1.16
CA VAL A 54 1.49 -6.36 2.32
C VAL A 54 2.21 -5.14 2.86
N TRP A 55 1.45 -4.16 3.30
CA TRP A 55 1.96 -2.95 3.94
C TRP A 55 1.10 -2.61 5.15
N GLN A 56 1.73 -2.16 6.22
CA GLN A 56 1.05 -1.64 7.39
C GLN A 56 1.79 -0.43 7.95
N CYS A 57 1.05 0.44 8.64
CA CYS A 57 1.62 1.64 9.22
C CYS A 57 0.75 2.12 10.37
N ASP A 58 1.37 2.84 11.31
CA ASP A 58 0.64 3.54 12.38
C ASP A 58 -0.26 4.63 11.78
N ALA A 59 -1.25 5.07 12.56
CA ALA A 59 -2.12 6.18 12.20
C ALA A 59 -1.32 7.41 11.77
N GLY A 60 -1.82 8.14 10.79
CA GLY A 60 -1.17 9.34 10.30
C GLY A 60 -1.59 9.71 8.90
N THR A 61 -0.92 10.71 8.34
CA THR A 61 -1.27 11.27 7.03
C THR A 61 -0.02 11.40 6.16
N LEU A 62 -0.15 10.92 4.93
CA LEU A 62 0.86 11.05 3.89
C LEU A 62 0.33 11.91 2.75
N LYS A 63 1.17 12.77 2.18
CA LYS A 63 0.92 13.46 0.93
C LYS A 63 1.56 12.68 -0.19
N LEU A 64 0.75 12.29 -1.17
CA LEU A 64 1.20 11.61 -2.39
C LEU A 64 1.19 12.63 -3.52
N ALA A 65 2.23 12.63 -4.36
CA ALA A 65 2.34 13.56 -5.46
C ALA A 65 2.72 12.81 -6.73
N ASP A 66 1.91 12.95 -7.78
CA ASP A 66 2.15 12.38 -9.11
C ASP A 66 2.58 10.90 -9.00
N LEU A 67 1.69 10.09 -8.45
CA LEU A 67 1.97 8.68 -8.18
C LEU A 67 2.53 7.98 -9.43
N PRO A 68 3.75 7.39 -9.35
CA PRO A 68 4.41 6.85 -10.55
C PRO A 68 3.91 5.47 -10.97
N ILE A 69 2.92 4.94 -10.29
CA ILE A 69 2.44 3.57 -10.44
C ILE A 69 0.91 3.53 -10.38
N HIS A 70 0.33 2.41 -10.82
CA HIS A 70 -1.03 2.04 -10.45
C HIS A 70 -0.94 1.15 -9.22
N GLU A 71 -1.79 1.35 -8.24
CA GLU A 71 -1.80 0.52 -7.04
C GLU A 71 -3.21 0.05 -6.72
N VAL A 72 -3.39 -1.27 -6.64
CA VAL A 72 -4.60 -1.88 -6.12
C VAL A 72 -4.41 -2.09 -4.63
N CYS A 73 -5.27 -1.48 -3.82
CA CYS A 73 -5.25 -1.59 -2.37
C CYS A 73 -6.46 -2.38 -1.90
N VAL A 74 -6.22 -3.38 -1.05
CA VAL A 74 -7.28 -4.13 -0.39
C VAL A 74 -7.05 -4.01 1.10
N LEU A 75 -7.93 -3.31 1.81
CA LEU A 75 -7.74 -3.10 3.25
C LEU A 75 -8.04 -4.37 4.03
N ILE A 76 -7.12 -4.73 4.92
CA ILE A 76 -7.22 -5.90 5.80
C ILE A 76 -7.64 -5.47 7.19
N GLU A 77 -7.04 -4.38 7.68
CA GLU A 77 -7.30 -3.80 8.99
C GLU A 77 -7.26 -2.28 8.88
N GLY A 78 -8.01 -1.60 9.73
CA GLY A 78 -7.98 -0.16 9.83
C GLY A 78 -8.90 0.53 8.84
N GLU A 79 -8.51 1.76 8.50
CA GLU A 79 -9.34 2.67 7.72
C GLU A 79 -8.44 3.69 7.04
N VAL A 80 -8.83 4.14 5.86
CA VAL A 80 -8.13 5.21 5.16
C VAL A 80 -9.12 6.16 4.51
N VAL A 81 -8.80 7.45 4.54
CA VAL A 81 -9.53 8.49 3.80
C VAL A 81 -8.60 8.99 2.71
N ILE A 82 -9.01 8.83 1.48
CA ILE A 82 -8.27 9.32 0.31
C ILE A 82 -8.93 10.62 -0.14
N THR A 83 -8.13 11.68 -0.26
CA THR A 83 -8.61 12.98 -0.76
C THR A 83 -7.72 13.39 -1.92
N SER A 84 -8.31 13.56 -3.09
CA SER A 84 -7.56 14.04 -4.25
C SER A 84 -7.37 15.57 -4.19
N ASP A 85 -6.39 16.09 -4.92
CA ASP A 85 -6.09 17.52 -4.92
C ASP A 85 -7.25 18.37 -5.45
N ASP A 86 -8.19 17.77 -6.20
CA ASP A 86 -9.40 18.46 -6.64
C ASP A 86 -10.51 18.49 -5.58
N GLY A 87 -10.26 17.93 -4.40
CA GLY A 87 -11.19 17.98 -3.26
C GLY A 87 -12.13 16.79 -3.15
N ARG A 88 -12.10 15.84 -4.07
CA ARG A 88 -12.88 14.60 -3.94
C ARG A 88 -12.30 13.73 -2.83
N SER A 89 -13.17 13.21 -1.96
CA SER A 89 -12.75 12.40 -0.83
C SER A 89 -13.60 11.14 -0.71
N GLU A 90 -12.94 10.03 -0.38
CA GLU A 90 -13.61 8.77 -0.08
C GLU A 90 -12.95 8.06 1.10
N ARG A 91 -13.76 7.32 1.85
CA ARG A 91 -13.34 6.54 3.00
C ARG A 91 -13.44 5.05 2.69
N TYR A 92 -12.41 4.30 3.06
CA TYR A 92 -12.35 2.85 2.91
C TYR A 92 -12.01 2.22 4.25
N ALA A 93 -12.57 1.04 4.53
CA ALA A 93 -12.35 0.28 5.75
C ALA A 93 -11.98 -1.16 5.44
N ALA A 94 -11.69 -1.96 6.45
CA ALA A 94 -11.34 -3.36 6.28
C ALA A 94 -12.38 -4.10 5.44
N GLY A 95 -11.94 -4.83 4.42
CA GLY A 95 -12.77 -5.50 3.45
C GLY A 95 -13.01 -4.71 2.16
N ASP A 96 -12.74 -3.41 2.16
CA ASP A 96 -12.87 -2.59 0.95
C ASP A 96 -11.63 -2.68 0.08
N ALA A 97 -11.81 -2.46 -1.21
CA ALA A 97 -10.74 -2.39 -2.18
C ALA A 97 -10.89 -1.16 -3.06
N PHE A 98 -9.77 -0.58 -3.47
CA PHE A 98 -9.75 0.57 -4.36
C PHE A 98 -8.46 0.61 -5.17
N ILE A 99 -8.45 1.46 -6.18
CA ILE A 99 -7.28 1.63 -7.03
C ILE A 99 -6.84 3.10 -6.96
N LEU A 100 -5.56 3.31 -6.66
CA LEU A 100 -4.91 4.59 -6.90
C LEU A 100 -4.31 4.56 -8.31
N HIS A 101 -4.73 5.48 -9.15
CA HIS A 101 -4.28 5.53 -10.53
C HIS A 101 -2.92 6.22 -10.62
N LYS A 102 -2.10 5.77 -11.56
CA LYS A 102 -0.87 6.48 -11.91
C LYS A 102 -1.18 7.95 -12.20
N GLY A 103 -0.38 8.84 -11.63
CA GLY A 103 -0.58 10.29 -11.72
C GLY A 103 -1.41 10.89 -10.58
N PHE A 104 -1.95 10.07 -9.69
CA PHE A 104 -2.74 10.55 -8.56
C PHE A 104 -1.91 11.48 -7.67
N SER A 105 -2.54 12.60 -7.25
CA SER A 105 -2.00 13.50 -6.23
C SER A 105 -3.08 13.79 -5.20
N GLY A 106 -2.73 13.69 -3.93
CA GLY A 106 -3.67 13.88 -2.85
C GLY A 106 -3.11 13.41 -1.51
N THR A 107 -4.00 13.17 -0.55
CA THR A 107 -3.61 12.70 0.77
C THR A 107 -4.14 11.30 1.05
N TRP A 108 -3.33 10.55 1.77
CA TRP A 108 -3.63 9.24 2.34
C TRP A 108 -3.68 9.43 3.85
N HIS A 109 -4.88 9.43 4.43
CA HIS A 109 -5.07 9.67 5.86
C HIS A 109 -5.58 8.41 6.55
N MET A 110 -4.84 7.96 7.56
CA MET A 110 -5.20 6.80 8.38
C MET A 110 -5.58 7.29 9.77
N PRO A 111 -6.88 7.28 10.14
CA PRO A 111 -7.27 7.66 11.51
C PRO A 111 -6.85 6.62 12.55
N VAL A 112 -6.55 5.41 12.13
CA VAL A 112 -6.06 4.30 12.97
C VAL A 112 -4.96 3.57 12.23
N ALA A 113 -4.22 2.70 12.93
CA ALA A 113 -3.24 1.83 12.29
C ALA A 113 -3.91 1.01 11.20
N THR A 114 -3.28 0.91 10.04
CA THR A 114 -3.89 0.35 8.84
C THR A 114 -2.97 -0.67 8.18
N LYS A 115 -3.57 -1.74 7.66
CA LYS A 115 -2.90 -2.82 6.95
C LYS A 115 -3.63 -3.12 5.66
N LYS A 116 -2.88 -3.31 4.58
CA LYS A 116 -3.45 -3.58 3.26
C LYS A 116 -2.64 -4.61 2.48
N TYR A 117 -3.31 -5.31 1.56
CA TYR A 117 -2.62 -5.90 0.41
C TYR A 117 -2.37 -4.78 -0.59
N SER A 118 -1.20 -4.82 -1.20
CA SER A 118 -0.78 -3.83 -2.19
C SER A 118 -0.31 -4.53 -3.44
N ILE A 119 -0.97 -4.29 -4.56
CA ILE A 119 -0.59 -4.82 -5.87
C ILE A 119 -0.24 -3.62 -6.74
N VAL A 120 0.99 -3.59 -7.22
CA VAL A 120 1.56 -2.45 -7.92
C VAL A 120 1.89 -2.82 -9.36
N TYR A 121 1.52 -1.96 -10.28
CA TYR A 121 1.90 -2.05 -11.67
C TYR A 121 2.53 -0.73 -12.11
N CYS A 122 3.78 -0.79 -12.58
CA CYS A 122 4.54 0.39 -13.00
C CYS A 122 4.79 0.44 -14.50
N GLY A 123 3.88 -0.13 -15.24
CA GLY A 123 3.87 -0.06 -16.72
C GLY A 123 3.20 1.16 -17.30
#